data_4b35c3a3ebc45253cccb099a038cc3fb
#
_entry.id   4b35c3a3ebc45253cccb099a038cc3fb
#
_cell.length_a   1.000
_cell.length_b   1.000
_cell.length_c   1.000
_cell.angle_alpha   90.00
_cell.angle_beta   90.00
_cell.angle_gamma   90.00
#
_symmetry.space_group_name_H-M   'P 1'
#
loop_
_entity.id
_entity.type
_entity.pdbx_description
1 polymer ?
#
loop_
_entity_poly.entity_id
_entity_poly.type
_entity_poly.pdbx_seq_one_letter_code
_entity_poly.pdbx_strand_id
1 'polypeptide(L)'
;MASRHTDSSAVLNDLVAFRQSVYECLTAQSDALFELCDALLLSPGVSSFIEVTLCPAFRRRWPSAYPALKLGKIDYERLGRRLLDVAPPTERPICGIDHTCWLRPYARTVRDRAYHHSPTLAPGGKPVGIGHGYSTVSLIPEQGGSWALPLSNRRIPSWMTPLQMAIRQVRNLVKRIAKRVLFLADSEYGCAPFVKATATIDADFLLRIRPNRVLY
;
A
#
# COMPACT_ATOMS: atom_id res chain seq x y z
N MET A 1 35.52 -8.30 6.49
CA MET A 1 34.47 -7.37 6.01
C MET A 1 34.87 -6.87 4.64
N ALA A 2 34.34 -7.47 3.57
CA ALA A 2 34.59 -7.01 2.20
C ALA A 2 33.63 -5.87 1.89
N SER A 3 34.15 -4.66 1.75
CA SER A 3 33.44 -3.49 1.27
C SER A 3 33.01 -3.80 -0.19
N ARG A 4 31.70 -4.02 -0.41
CA ARG A 4 31.14 -4.02 -1.75
C ARG A 4 31.19 -2.58 -2.26
N HIS A 5 32.21 -2.23 -3.01
CA HIS A 5 32.14 -1.08 -3.90
C HIS A 5 31.05 -1.37 -4.94
N THR A 6 29.83 -1.01 -4.62
CA THR A 6 28.74 -1.01 -5.60
C THR A 6 29.11 0.10 -6.61
N ASP A 7 29.27 -0.26 -7.88
CA ASP A 7 29.53 0.72 -8.92
C ASP A 7 28.37 1.72 -8.97
N SER A 8 28.65 2.97 -8.63
CA SER A 8 27.64 4.04 -8.58
C SER A 8 26.90 4.20 -9.91
N SER A 9 27.56 3.87 -11.02
CA SER A 9 26.98 3.90 -12.35
C SER A 9 25.93 2.80 -12.55
N ALA A 10 26.20 1.57 -12.06
CA ALA A 10 25.24 0.47 -12.13
C ALA A 10 23.99 0.76 -11.29
N VAL A 11 24.17 1.27 -10.06
CA VAL A 11 23.03 1.66 -9.18
C VAL A 11 22.17 2.75 -9.80
N LEU A 12 22.81 3.73 -10.46
CA LEU A 12 22.08 4.80 -11.15
C LEU A 12 21.27 4.25 -12.34
N ASN A 13 21.84 3.35 -13.11
CA ASN A 13 21.15 2.70 -14.24
C ASN A 13 19.97 1.87 -13.77
N ASP A 14 20.11 1.13 -12.68
CA ASP A 14 19.01 0.37 -12.06
C ASP A 14 17.88 1.28 -11.58
N LEU A 15 18.23 2.42 -10.97
CA LEU A 15 17.25 3.41 -10.56
C LEU A 15 16.51 4.01 -11.76
N VAL A 16 17.20 4.34 -12.84
CA VAL A 16 16.59 4.87 -14.08
C VAL A 16 15.65 3.84 -14.68
N ALA A 17 16.06 2.57 -14.77
CA ALA A 17 15.24 1.49 -15.28
C ALA A 17 13.98 1.26 -14.40
N PHE A 18 14.15 1.27 -13.09
CA PHE A 18 13.03 1.16 -12.15
C PHE A 18 12.05 2.33 -12.32
N ARG A 19 12.53 3.56 -12.37
CA ARG A 19 11.70 4.76 -12.58
C ARG A 19 10.92 4.68 -13.88
N GLN A 20 11.55 4.24 -14.96
CA GLN A 20 10.88 4.01 -16.24
C GLN A 20 9.77 2.97 -16.11
N SER A 21 10.04 1.87 -15.43
CA SER A 21 9.04 0.81 -15.22
C SER A 21 7.84 1.27 -14.37
N VAL A 22 8.05 2.19 -13.41
CA VAL A 22 6.98 2.82 -12.63
C VAL A 22 6.17 3.78 -13.51
N TYR A 23 6.84 4.60 -14.32
CA TYR A 23 6.16 5.49 -15.27
C TYR A 23 5.20 4.72 -16.20
N GLU A 24 5.63 3.58 -16.72
CA GLU A 24 4.81 2.71 -17.57
C GLU A 24 3.59 2.09 -16.86
N CYS A 25 3.53 2.13 -15.54
CA CYS A 25 2.34 1.74 -14.77
C CYS A 25 1.28 2.85 -14.70
N LEU A 26 1.63 4.07 -15.10
CA LEU A 26 0.71 5.20 -15.16
C LEU A 26 0.01 5.20 -16.52
N THR A 27 -1.25 4.84 -16.58
CA THR A 27 -1.98 4.60 -17.84
C THR A 27 -2.83 5.78 -18.32
N ALA A 28 -2.99 6.82 -17.49
CA ALA A 28 -3.63 8.09 -17.86
C ALA A 28 -3.03 9.23 -17.01
N GLN A 29 -2.87 10.41 -17.60
CA GLN A 29 -2.22 11.58 -16.98
C GLN A 29 -0.80 11.25 -16.48
N SER A 30 -0.11 10.38 -17.19
CA SER A 30 1.15 9.73 -16.76
C SER A 30 2.21 10.74 -16.37
N ASP A 31 2.51 11.71 -17.23
CA ASP A 31 3.54 12.72 -16.96
C ASP A 31 3.24 13.54 -15.70
N ALA A 32 1.99 14.03 -15.57
CA ALA A 32 1.63 14.87 -14.44
C ALA A 32 1.60 14.07 -13.12
N LEU A 33 1.16 12.81 -13.15
CA LEU A 33 1.23 11.93 -11.99
C LEU A 33 2.68 11.61 -11.61
N PHE A 34 3.54 11.37 -12.60
CA PHE A 34 4.94 11.05 -12.34
C PHE A 34 5.70 12.25 -11.78
N GLU A 35 5.47 13.45 -12.33
CA GLU A 35 6.01 14.69 -11.79
C GLU A 35 5.50 14.97 -10.36
N LEU A 36 4.24 14.64 -10.04
CA LEU A 36 3.72 14.72 -8.68
C LEU A 36 4.41 13.73 -7.73
N CYS A 37 4.71 12.52 -8.18
CA CYS A 37 5.48 11.56 -7.39
C CYS A 37 6.88 12.10 -7.09
N ASP A 38 7.56 12.65 -8.09
CA ASP A 38 8.88 13.26 -7.91
C ASP A 38 8.83 14.46 -6.95
N ALA A 39 7.82 15.30 -7.10
CA ALA A 39 7.63 16.45 -6.21
C ALA A 39 7.40 16.02 -4.76
N LEU A 40 6.61 14.97 -4.53
CA LEU A 40 6.41 14.39 -3.20
C LEU A 40 7.70 13.84 -2.60
N LEU A 41 8.52 13.13 -3.39
CA LEU A 41 9.79 12.58 -2.94
C LEU A 41 10.81 13.66 -2.57
N LEU A 42 10.78 14.80 -3.25
CA LEU A 42 11.72 15.90 -3.04
C LEU A 42 11.23 16.94 -2.02
N SER A 43 9.98 16.86 -1.59
CA SER A 43 9.42 17.77 -0.60
C SER A 43 9.78 17.33 0.82
N PRO A 44 10.47 18.12 1.63
CA PRO A 44 10.90 17.74 2.98
C PRO A 44 9.73 17.62 3.97
N GLY A 45 8.61 18.24 3.64
CA GLY A 45 7.34 18.15 4.36
C GLY A 45 6.23 18.65 3.46
N VAL A 46 5.03 18.08 3.62
CA VAL A 46 3.85 18.43 2.83
C VAL A 46 2.75 18.89 3.77
N SER A 47 2.53 20.19 3.88
CA SER A 47 1.41 20.76 4.64
C SER A 47 0.18 21.04 3.77
N SER A 48 0.37 21.20 2.47
CA SER A 48 -0.72 21.37 1.51
C SER A 48 -0.40 20.74 0.14
N PHE A 49 -1.45 20.38 -0.59
CA PHE A 49 -1.30 19.88 -1.96
C PHE A 49 -0.69 20.91 -2.91
N ILE A 50 -0.96 22.20 -2.66
CA ILE A 50 -0.40 23.29 -3.46
C ILE A 50 1.12 23.34 -3.31
N GLU A 51 1.65 23.17 -2.11
CA GLU A 51 3.10 23.17 -1.86
C GLU A 51 3.84 22.09 -2.65
N VAL A 52 3.26 20.91 -2.79
CA VAL A 52 3.83 19.86 -3.65
C VAL A 52 3.99 20.37 -5.08
N THR A 53 3.02 21.12 -5.58
CA THR A 53 3.05 21.65 -6.96
C THR A 53 4.01 22.83 -7.16
N LEU A 54 4.54 23.39 -6.08
CA LEU A 54 5.59 24.41 -6.11
C LEU A 54 7.01 23.82 -6.16
N CYS A 55 7.14 22.51 -5.93
CA CYS A 55 8.41 21.82 -6.08
C CYS A 55 8.90 21.89 -7.55
N PRO A 56 10.19 22.21 -7.81
CA PRO A 56 10.73 22.28 -9.17
C PRO A 56 10.57 21.00 -10.01
N ALA A 57 10.41 19.84 -9.36
CA ALA A 57 10.14 18.59 -10.05
C ALA A 57 8.75 18.56 -10.73
N PHE A 58 7.80 19.36 -10.24
CA PHE A 58 6.51 19.55 -10.89
C PHE A 58 6.59 20.71 -11.89
N ARG A 59 6.96 20.41 -13.13
CA ARG A 59 7.23 21.39 -14.19
C ARG A 59 5.98 22.02 -14.81
N ARG A 60 4.80 21.66 -14.30
CA ARG A 60 3.50 22.11 -14.79
C ARG A 60 2.95 23.21 -13.89
N ARG A 61 1.91 23.91 -14.38
CA ARG A 61 1.17 24.83 -13.54
C ARG A 61 0.33 24.06 -12.51
N TRP A 62 0.23 24.57 -11.30
CA TRP A 62 -0.50 23.93 -10.19
C TRP A 62 -1.92 23.44 -10.53
N PRO A 63 -2.75 24.12 -11.39
CA PRO A 63 -4.08 23.63 -11.71
C PRO A 63 -4.09 22.27 -12.42
N SER A 64 -3.01 21.90 -13.12
CA SER A 64 -2.93 20.59 -13.82
C SER A 64 -2.79 19.41 -12.88
N ALA A 65 -2.42 19.63 -11.63
CA ALA A 65 -2.32 18.57 -10.63
C ALA A 65 -3.69 17.98 -10.24
N TYR A 66 -4.75 18.78 -10.24
CA TYR A 66 -6.10 18.31 -9.94
C TYR A 66 -6.66 17.34 -11.00
N PRO A 67 -6.60 17.65 -12.31
CA PRO A 67 -6.93 16.67 -13.34
C PRO A 67 -6.06 15.41 -13.27
N ALA A 68 -4.77 15.54 -12.97
CA ALA A 68 -3.89 14.39 -12.81
C ALA A 68 -4.39 13.42 -11.75
N LEU A 69 -4.75 13.92 -10.56
CA LEU A 69 -5.33 13.09 -9.50
C LEU A 69 -6.74 12.59 -9.81
N LYS A 70 -7.57 13.40 -10.48
CA LYS A 70 -8.96 13.04 -10.78
C LYS A 70 -9.09 12.03 -11.91
N LEU A 71 -8.29 12.18 -12.96
CA LEU A 71 -8.40 11.42 -14.21
C LEU A 71 -7.25 10.43 -14.38
N GLY A 72 -6.20 10.55 -13.59
CA GLY A 72 -5.06 9.68 -13.60
C GLY A 72 -5.45 8.23 -13.30
N LYS A 73 -4.75 7.31 -13.94
CA LYS A 73 -4.95 5.86 -13.74
C LYS A 73 -3.62 5.19 -13.51
N ILE A 74 -3.60 4.28 -12.57
CA ILE A 74 -2.44 3.47 -12.21
C ILE A 74 -2.81 2.00 -12.40
N ASP A 75 -1.99 1.27 -13.15
CA ASP A 75 -2.04 -0.19 -13.17
C ASP A 75 -1.34 -0.73 -11.91
N TYR A 76 -2.11 -0.83 -10.82
CA TYR A 76 -1.61 -1.33 -9.54
C TYR A 76 -1.11 -2.77 -9.59
N GLU A 77 -1.63 -3.57 -10.52
CA GLU A 77 -1.22 -4.95 -10.68
C GLU A 77 0.19 -5.03 -11.30
N ARG A 78 0.43 -4.22 -12.33
CA ARG A 78 1.75 -4.07 -12.94
C ARG A 78 2.73 -3.44 -11.95
N LEU A 79 2.33 -2.40 -11.24
CA LEU A 79 3.17 -1.75 -10.23
C LEU A 79 3.59 -2.72 -9.13
N GLY A 80 2.66 -3.52 -8.60
CA GLY A 80 2.97 -4.53 -7.60
C GLY A 80 3.98 -5.58 -8.10
N ARG A 81 3.92 -5.98 -9.39
CA ARG A 81 4.94 -6.85 -9.99
C ARG A 81 6.30 -6.17 -10.05
N ARG A 82 6.35 -4.89 -10.50
CA ARG A 82 7.62 -4.14 -10.55
C ARG A 82 8.27 -3.97 -9.18
N LEU A 83 7.48 -3.82 -8.14
CA LEU A 83 7.99 -3.79 -6.76
C LEU A 83 8.54 -5.16 -6.32
N LEU A 84 7.92 -6.25 -6.74
CA LEU A 84 8.45 -7.60 -6.49
C LEU A 84 9.77 -7.85 -7.24
N ASP A 85 9.90 -7.34 -8.46
CA ASP A 85 11.12 -7.49 -9.28
C ASP A 85 12.36 -6.86 -8.62
N VAL A 86 12.18 -5.78 -7.85
CA VAL A 86 13.25 -5.09 -7.11
C VAL A 86 13.35 -5.51 -5.63
N ALA A 87 12.48 -6.41 -5.18
CA ALA A 87 12.51 -6.87 -3.80
C ALA A 87 13.79 -7.66 -3.52
N PRO A 88 14.40 -7.51 -2.33
CA PRO A 88 15.54 -8.31 -1.95
C PRO A 88 15.21 -9.81 -2.04
N PRO A 89 16.14 -10.63 -2.54
CA PRO A 89 15.94 -12.06 -2.59
C PRO A 89 15.82 -12.62 -1.16
N THR A 90 14.81 -13.42 -0.94
CA THR A 90 14.55 -14.09 0.34
C THR A 90 14.14 -15.53 0.08
N GLU A 91 14.47 -16.43 1.01
CA GLU A 91 14.02 -17.83 0.91
C GLU A 91 12.52 -17.95 1.19
N ARG A 92 12.04 -17.17 2.16
CA ARG A 92 10.64 -17.15 2.55
C ARG A 92 10.14 -15.70 2.64
N PRO A 93 9.33 -15.24 1.68
CA PRO A 93 8.77 -13.89 1.76
C PRO A 93 7.85 -13.73 2.97
N ILE A 94 8.04 -12.65 3.73
CA ILE A 94 7.19 -12.28 4.85
C ILE A 94 6.37 -11.07 4.43
N CYS A 95 5.05 -11.16 4.51
CA CYS A 95 4.15 -10.07 4.15
C CYS A 95 3.26 -9.66 5.33
N GLY A 96 3.25 -8.40 5.68
CA GLY A 96 2.32 -7.83 6.65
C GLY A 96 1.00 -7.44 5.99
N ILE A 97 -0.11 -7.75 6.67
CA ILE A 97 -1.46 -7.34 6.27
C ILE A 97 -1.98 -6.37 7.32
N ASP A 98 -2.44 -5.21 6.87
CA ASP A 98 -3.07 -4.23 7.74
C ASP A 98 -4.11 -3.43 6.98
N HIS A 99 -5.02 -2.76 7.71
CA HIS A 99 -5.89 -1.77 7.13
C HIS A 99 -5.87 -0.48 7.93
N THR A 100 -5.99 0.62 7.22
CA THR A 100 -6.10 1.96 7.80
C THR A 100 -7.37 2.63 7.32
N CYS A 101 -7.87 3.56 8.13
CA CYS A 101 -9.01 4.39 7.73
C CYS A 101 -8.60 5.86 7.65
N TRP A 102 -9.14 6.53 6.67
CA TRP A 102 -9.05 7.96 6.50
C TRP A 102 -10.42 8.59 6.70
N LEU A 103 -10.67 9.04 7.92
CA LEU A 103 -11.96 9.63 8.30
C LEU A 103 -12.18 10.98 7.62
N ARG A 104 -13.36 11.14 7.05
CA ARG A 104 -13.82 12.34 6.34
C ARG A 104 -15.27 12.67 6.70
N PRO A 105 -15.56 12.96 8.01
CA PRO A 105 -16.93 13.12 8.49
C PRO A 105 -17.65 14.30 7.83
N TYR A 106 -16.92 15.37 7.54
CA TYR A 106 -17.49 16.59 6.97
C TYR A 106 -17.53 16.62 5.43
N ALA A 107 -16.87 15.70 4.76
CA ALA A 107 -16.83 15.63 3.29
C ALA A 107 -18.08 14.92 2.73
N ARG A 108 -19.23 15.55 2.80
CA ARG A 108 -20.56 14.98 2.45
C ARG A 108 -20.65 14.53 0.99
N THR A 109 -19.92 15.16 0.10
CA THR A 109 -19.91 14.86 -1.35
C THR A 109 -18.98 13.69 -1.73
N VAL A 110 -18.13 13.24 -0.81
CA VAL A 110 -17.24 12.10 -1.07
C VAL A 110 -18.06 10.82 -1.08
N ARG A 111 -18.04 10.14 -2.23
CA ARG A 111 -18.83 8.93 -2.49
C ARG A 111 -18.22 7.71 -1.82
N ASP A 112 -19.04 6.68 -1.59
CA ASP A 112 -18.63 5.35 -1.15
C ASP A 112 -17.84 5.39 0.17
N ARG A 113 -18.32 6.20 1.14
CA ARG A 113 -17.81 6.22 2.52
C ARG A 113 -18.47 5.12 3.33
N ALA A 114 -17.70 4.53 4.26
CA ALA A 114 -18.20 3.56 5.22
C ALA A 114 -17.86 3.99 6.66
N TYR A 115 -18.48 3.35 7.62
CA TYR A 115 -18.10 3.49 9.02
C TYR A 115 -16.86 2.67 9.32
N HIS A 116 -15.89 3.29 9.98
CA HIS A 116 -14.65 2.65 10.39
C HIS A 116 -14.40 2.90 11.87
N HIS A 117 -13.92 1.88 12.56
CA HIS A 117 -13.34 2.05 13.88
C HIS A 117 -12.00 2.76 13.74
N SER A 118 -11.76 3.74 14.61
CA SER A 118 -10.48 4.45 14.65
C SER A 118 -9.86 4.30 16.04
N PRO A 119 -8.60 3.88 16.15
CA PRO A 119 -7.89 3.84 17.42
C PRO A 119 -7.71 5.23 18.04
N THR A 120 -7.62 6.26 17.19
CA THR A 120 -7.71 7.66 17.61
C THR A 120 -9.17 8.10 17.53
N LEU A 121 -9.66 8.76 18.58
CA LEU A 121 -11.06 9.22 18.60
C LEU A 121 -11.35 10.09 17.37
N ALA A 122 -12.43 9.77 16.68
CA ALA A 122 -12.94 10.59 15.60
C ALA A 122 -13.40 11.96 16.14
N PRO A 123 -13.56 12.99 15.28
CA PRO A 123 -14.15 14.25 15.66
C PRO A 123 -15.47 14.02 16.42
N GLY A 124 -15.60 14.61 17.60
CA GLY A 124 -16.71 14.38 18.53
C GLY A 124 -16.46 13.28 19.58
N GLY A 125 -15.22 12.81 19.73
CA GLY A 125 -14.81 11.89 20.80
C GLY A 125 -15.30 10.44 20.62
N LYS A 126 -15.73 10.05 19.44
CA LYS A 126 -16.26 8.70 19.16
C LYS A 126 -15.19 7.77 18.58
N PRO A 127 -15.18 6.47 18.95
CA PRO A 127 -14.24 5.50 18.39
C PRO A 127 -14.60 5.05 16.96
N VAL A 128 -15.67 5.59 16.39
CA VAL A 128 -16.17 5.27 15.06
C VAL A 128 -16.40 6.55 14.27
N GLY A 129 -15.90 6.59 13.05
CA GLY A 129 -16.10 7.70 12.13
C GLY A 129 -16.41 7.23 10.73
N ILE A 130 -16.88 8.15 9.87
CA ILE A 130 -17.18 7.86 8.47
C ILE A 130 -16.02 8.31 7.58
N GLY A 131 -15.64 7.48 6.61
CA GLY A 131 -14.54 7.78 5.70
C GLY A 131 -14.26 6.67 4.69
N HIS A 132 -13.02 6.59 4.25
CA HIS A 132 -12.53 5.52 3.39
C HIS A 132 -11.57 4.62 4.17
N GLY A 133 -11.70 3.32 3.98
CA GLY A 133 -10.73 2.33 4.42
C GLY A 133 -9.80 1.90 3.29
N TYR A 134 -8.57 1.57 3.64
CA TYR A 134 -7.56 1.05 2.72
C TYR A 134 -6.93 -0.19 3.35
N SER A 135 -6.87 -1.27 2.59
CA SER A 135 -6.17 -2.49 2.97
C SER A 135 -4.84 -2.56 2.24
N THR A 136 -3.78 -2.81 2.98
CA THR A 136 -2.41 -2.85 2.46
C THR A 136 -1.80 -4.20 2.77
N VAL A 137 -1.12 -4.78 1.78
CA VAL A 137 -0.23 -5.93 1.97
C VAL A 137 1.15 -5.50 1.53
N SER A 138 2.11 -5.57 2.43
CA SER A 138 3.49 -5.13 2.21
C SER A 138 4.46 -6.27 2.46
N LEU A 139 5.47 -6.41 1.59
CA LEU A 139 6.62 -7.26 1.85
C LEU A 139 7.48 -6.61 2.93
N ILE A 140 7.85 -7.38 3.94
CA ILE A 140 8.71 -6.96 5.05
C ILE A 140 10.08 -7.58 4.80
N PRO A 141 11.15 -6.78 4.56
CA PRO A 141 12.49 -7.31 4.39
C PRO A 141 13.00 -7.91 5.71
N GLU A 142 13.63 -9.07 5.65
CA GLU A 142 14.20 -9.74 6.84
C GLU A 142 15.44 -9.04 7.38
N GLN A 143 16.13 -8.25 6.58
CA GLN A 143 17.39 -7.61 6.96
C GLN A 143 17.23 -6.11 7.19
N GLY A 144 17.55 -5.69 8.39
CA GLY A 144 18.06 -4.39 8.82
C GLY A 144 17.53 -3.14 8.14
N GLY A 145 16.21 -2.93 8.10
CA GLY A 145 15.62 -1.69 7.62
C GLY A 145 14.19 -1.54 8.10
N SER A 146 13.74 -0.30 8.23
CA SER A 146 12.33 0.00 8.56
C SER A 146 11.41 0.08 7.35
N TRP A 147 11.91 -0.25 6.16
CA TRP A 147 11.18 -0.11 4.90
C TRP A 147 10.41 -1.38 4.57
N ALA A 148 9.11 -1.23 4.34
CA ALA A 148 8.27 -2.27 3.77
C ALA A 148 7.87 -1.90 2.34
N LEU A 149 7.84 -2.89 1.44
CA LEU A 149 7.41 -2.68 0.05
C LEU A 149 5.92 -2.94 -0.09
N PRO A 150 5.08 -1.93 -0.39
CA PRO A 150 3.64 -2.09 -0.53
C PRO A 150 3.31 -2.82 -1.84
N LEU A 151 3.10 -4.13 -1.78
CA LEU A 151 2.78 -4.95 -2.96
C LEU A 151 1.34 -4.77 -3.44
N SER A 152 0.45 -4.45 -2.52
CA SER A 152 -0.96 -4.19 -2.81
C SER A 152 -1.53 -3.20 -1.80
N ASN A 153 -2.02 -2.07 -2.29
CA ASN A 153 -2.82 -1.12 -1.51
C ASN A 153 -4.15 -0.92 -2.24
N ARG A 154 -5.26 -1.18 -1.56
CA ARG A 154 -6.60 -1.13 -2.15
C ARG A 154 -7.58 -0.40 -1.24
N ARG A 155 -8.35 0.51 -1.82
CA ARG A 155 -9.49 1.09 -1.14
C ARG A 155 -10.54 -0.01 -0.88
N ILE A 156 -11.06 -0.06 0.33
CA ILE A 156 -12.13 -0.96 0.72
C ILE A 156 -13.46 -0.27 0.35
N PRO A 157 -14.21 -0.79 -0.62
CA PRO A 157 -15.51 -0.22 -0.96
C PRO A 157 -16.53 -0.47 0.18
N SER A 158 -17.57 0.35 0.25
CA SER A 158 -18.57 0.31 1.34
C SER A 158 -19.33 -1.03 1.47
N TRP A 159 -19.35 -1.83 0.40
CA TRP A 159 -19.98 -3.16 0.37
C TRP A 159 -19.05 -4.31 0.73
N MET A 160 -17.78 -4.03 1.06
CA MET A 160 -16.77 -5.03 1.38
C MET A 160 -16.15 -4.76 2.76
N THR A 161 -15.86 -5.80 3.50
CA THR A 161 -15.15 -5.71 4.78
C THR A 161 -13.62 -5.69 4.60
N PRO A 162 -12.84 -5.19 5.58
CA PRO A 162 -11.38 -5.30 5.56
C PRO A 162 -10.89 -6.75 5.37
N LEU A 163 -11.53 -7.71 6.03
CA LEU A 163 -11.21 -9.13 5.91
C LEU A 163 -11.38 -9.64 4.47
N GLN A 164 -12.51 -9.33 3.85
CA GLN A 164 -12.78 -9.74 2.46
C GLN A 164 -11.77 -9.16 1.48
N MET A 165 -11.39 -7.88 1.68
CA MET A 165 -10.37 -7.25 0.86
C MET A 165 -9.01 -7.91 1.05
N ALA A 166 -8.59 -8.16 2.28
CA ALA A 166 -7.34 -8.84 2.59
C ALA A 166 -7.28 -10.26 1.98
N ILE A 167 -8.34 -11.05 2.11
CA ILE A 167 -8.42 -12.38 1.50
C ILE A 167 -8.24 -12.30 -0.02
N ARG A 168 -8.87 -11.32 -0.67
CA ARG A 168 -8.73 -11.10 -2.11
C ARG A 168 -7.30 -10.73 -2.49
N GLN A 169 -6.66 -9.85 -1.71
CA GLN A 169 -5.27 -9.44 -1.94
C GLN A 169 -4.31 -10.62 -1.75
N VAL A 170 -4.45 -11.39 -0.67
CA VAL A 170 -3.64 -12.59 -0.41
C VAL A 170 -3.75 -13.59 -1.56
N ARG A 171 -4.96 -13.94 -1.98
CA ARG A 171 -5.19 -14.86 -3.13
C ARG A 171 -4.50 -14.39 -4.41
N ASN A 172 -4.50 -13.08 -4.65
CA ASN A 172 -3.85 -12.52 -5.83
C ASN A 172 -2.33 -12.51 -5.72
N LEU A 173 -1.78 -12.25 -4.53
CA LEU A 173 -0.33 -12.18 -4.31
C LEU A 173 0.32 -13.57 -4.36
N VAL A 174 -0.30 -14.58 -3.76
CA VAL A 174 0.21 -15.96 -3.78
C VAL A 174 0.37 -16.48 -5.22
N LYS A 175 -0.48 -16.08 -6.14
CA LYS A 175 -0.37 -16.44 -7.56
C LYS A 175 0.83 -15.81 -8.28
N ARG A 176 1.45 -14.79 -7.69
CA ARG A 176 2.56 -14.02 -8.29
C ARG A 176 3.89 -14.28 -7.65
N ILE A 177 3.87 -14.69 -6.40
CA ILE A 177 5.08 -14.98 -5.63
C ILE A 177 5.32 -16.48 -5.71
N ALA A 178 6.38 -16.88 -6.41
CA ALA A 178 6.69 -18.29 -6.65
C ALA A 178 7.04 -19.08 -5.37
N LYS A 179 7.39 -18.40 -4.29
CA LYS A 179 7.76 -19.00 -3.01
C LYS A 179 6.58 -18.98 -2.04
N ARG A 180 6.57 -19.94 -1.11
CA ARG A 180 5.56 -20.00 -0.05
C ARG A 180 5.69 -18.80 0.89
N VAL A 181 4.66 -17.97 0.96
CA VAL A 181 4.63 -16.69 1.70
C VAL A 181 4.18 -16.94 3.14
N LEU A 182 4.81 -16.26 4.10
CA LEU A 182 4.29 -16.11 5.45
C LEU A 182 3.57 -14.76 5.56
N PHE A 183 2.27 -14.79 5.81
CA PHE A 183 1.49 -13.59 6.09
C PHE A 183 1.37 -13.33 7.58
N LEU A 184 1.68 -12.11 8.00
CA LEU A 184 1.53 -11.61 9.36
C LEU A 184 0.31 -10.69 9.42
N ALA A 185 -0.57 -10.88 10.37
CA ALA A 185 -1.70 -9.99 10.58
C ALA A 185 -2.07 -9.85 12.06
N ASP A 186 -2.67 -8.74 12.40
CA ASP A 186 -3.06 -8.40 13.76
C ASP A 186 -4.31 -9.16 14.24
N SER A 187 -4.79 -8.81 15.43
CA SER A 187 -5.92 -9.48 16.08
C SER A 187 -7.28 -9.24 15.39
N GLU A 188 -7.38 -8.34 14.45
CA GLU A 188 -8.59 -8.16 13.65
C GLU A 188 -8.77 -9.32 12.67
N TYR A 189 -7.67 -9.81 12.11
CA TYR A 189 -7.64 -10.96 11.20
C TYR A 189 -7.59 -12.30 11.93
N GLY A 190 -7.24 -12.32 13.22
CA GLY A 190 -7.23 -13.51 14.07
C GLY A 190 -8.65 -14.00 14.43
N CYS A 191 -9.46 -14.32 13.41
CA CYS A 191 -10.85 -14.74 13.59
C CYS A 191 -11.22 -15.89 12.64
N ALA A 192 -12.20 -16.71 13.07
CA ALA A 192 -12.62 -17.90 12.33
C ALA A 192 -13.01 -17.63 10.86
N PRO A 193 -13.72 -16.55 10.50
CA PRO A 193 -14.02 -16.27 9.09
C PRO A 193 -12.77 -16.08 8.21
N PHE A 194 -11.73 -15.41 8.73
CA PHE A 194 -10.48 -15.23 7.99
C PHE A 194 -9.73 -16.55 7.82
N VAL A 195 -9.55 -17.30 8.92
CA VAL A 195 -8.86 -18.59 8.91
C VAL A 195 -9.55 -19.57 7.96
N LYS A 196 -10.89 -19.69 8.04
CA LYS A 196 -11.67 -20.55 7.14
C LYS A 196 -11.50 -20.16 5.67
N ALA A 197 -11.53 -18.87 5.36
CA ALA A 197 -11.43 -18.38 3.98
C ALA A 197 -10.02 -18.48 3.39
N THR A 198 -8.99 -18.58 4.24
CA THR A 198 -7.58 -18.70 3.83
C THR A 198 -7.05 -20.13 3.92
N ALA A 199 -7.79 -21.08 4.51
CA ALA A 199 -7.36 -22.46 4.72
C ALA A 199 -6.95 -23.22 3.43
N THR A 200 -7.48 -22.82 2.27
CA THR A 200 -7.16 -23.43 0.97
C THR A 200 -6.09 -22.67 0.18
N ILE A 201 -5.52 -21.61 0.76
CA ILE A 201 -4.49 -20.80 0.11
C ILE A 201 -3.13 -21.41 0.44
N ASP A 202 -2.29 -21.62 -0.57
CA ASP A 202 -0.93 -22.15 -0.39
C ASP A 202 0.01 -21.05 0.18
N ALA A 203 -0.17 -20.76 1.47
CA ALA A 203 0.59 -19.82 2.25
C ALA A 203 0.49 -20.16 3.73
N ASP A 204 1.38 -19.60 4.54
CA ASP A 204 1.31 -19.69 5.99
C ASP A 204 0.81 -18.38 6.58
N PHE A 205 0.15 -18.47 7.74
CA PHE A 205 -0.43 -17.31 8.42
C PHE A 205 0.00 -17.31 9.89
N LEU A 206 0.60 -16.21 10.32
CA LEU A 206 0.84 -15.91 11.72
C LEU A 206 -0.08 -14.78 12.15
N LEU A 207 -1.12 -15.15 12.90
CA LEU A 207 -2.20 -14.26 13.29
C LEU A 207 -2.13 -13.98 14.79
N ARG A 208 -2.18 -12.72 15.18
CA ARG A 208 -2.41 -12.37 16.58
C ARG A 208 -3.85 -12.70 16.96
N ILE A 209 -4.05 -13.39 18.07
CA ILE A 209 -5.37 -13.73 18.59
C ILE A 209 -5.67 -12.79 19.78
N ARG A 210 -6.92 -12.34 19.88
CA ARG A 210 -7.37 -11.56 21.04
C ARG A 210 -7.42 -12.45 22.29
N PRO A 211 -7.04 -11.95 23.49
CA PRO A 211 -6.93 -12.78 24.70
C PRO A 211 -8.28 -13.33 25.19
N ASN A 212 -9.38 -12.75 24.73
CA ASN A 212 -10.74 -13.22 25.06
C ASN A 212 -11.29 -14.31 24.11
N ARG A 213 -10.45 -14.88 23.22
CA ARG A 213 -10.84 -15.98 22.33
C ARG A 213 -10.66 -17.31 23.02
N VAL A 214 -11.69 -18.15 22.96
CA VAL A 214 -11.62 -19.55 23.38
C VAL A 214 -11.37 -20.38 22.12
N LEU A 215 -10.35 -21.22 22.18
CA LEU A 215 -10.03 -22.21 21.12
C LEU A 215 -10.49 -23.57 21.61
N TYR A 216 -11.25 -24.27 20.79
CA TYR A 216 -11.74 -25.62 21.03
C TYR A 216 -11.01 -26.61 20.15
#